data_5dd5e672d2e1ac25031b83cc78904ad3
#
_entry.id   5dd5e672d2e1ac25031b83cc78904ad3
#
_cell.length_a   1.000
_cell.length_b   1.000
_cell.length_c   1.000
_cell.angle_alpha   90.00
_cell.angle_beta   90.00
_cell.angle_gamma   90.00
#
_symmetry.space_group_name_H-M   'P 1'
#
loop_
_entity.id
_entity.type
_entity.pdbx_description
1 polymer ?
#
loop_
_entity_poly.entity_id
_entity_poly.type
_entity_poly.pdbx_seq_one_letter_code
_entity_poly.pdbx_strand_id
1 'polypeptide(L)'
;MTYSQTPIGSASPGGEGARDGARIVGRDQAAKRGPGPDVMAASTLDGDRVLSSDGDEVGKVKEIMLDVESGCVAYMVMSSGGFLGIGDKLLAVPWSALTLDAARKCFVIALNSERVKNAPGFDKDEWPSMADRTWASSVHQYYGREPYWSDDAASLPLDQPGREPPEAGGVKL
;
A
#
# COMPACT_ATOMS: atom_id res chain seq x y z
N MET A 1 42.90 -24.70 22.89
CA MET A 1 42.30 -23.83 21.84
C MET A 1 40.81 -23.79 22.05
N THR A 2 40.35 -22.76 22.73
CA THR A 2 38.97 -22.62 23.18
C THR A 2 38.25 -21.65 22.20
N TYR A 3 37.30 -22.17 21.43
CA TYR A 3 36.48 -21.35 20.58
C TYR A 3 35.36 -20.73 21.43
N SER A 4 35.41 -19.41 21.64
CA SER A 4 34.32 -18.61 22.17
C SER A 4 33.21 -18.51 21.14
N GLN A 5 32.05 -19.10 21.41
CA GLN A 5 30.82 -18.86 20.68
C GLN A 5 30.19 -17.58 21.21
N THR A 6 30.11 -16.58 20.36
CA THR A 6 29.29 -15.37 20.58
C THR A 6 27.83 -15.73 20.38
N PRO A 7 26.90 -15.44 21.29
CA PRO A 7 25.49 -15.69 21.07
C PRO A 7 24.93 -14.68 20.07
N ILE A 8 24.32 -15.21 19.04
CA ILE A 8 23.56 -14.42 18.07
C ILE A 8 22.34 -13.84 18.80
N GLY A 9 22.35 -12.52 18.95
CA GLY A 9 21.23 -11.79 19.55
C GLY A 9 19.96 -12.04 18.77
N SER A 10 18.95 -12.59 19.44
CA SER A 10 17.59 -12.71 18.97
C SER A 10 17.02 -11.31 18.78
N ALA A 11 16.92 -10.86 17.53
CA ALA A 11 16.11 -9.72 17.18
C ALA A 11 14.65 -10.08 17.43
N SER A 12 14.06 -9.53 18.46
CA SER A 12 12.61 -9.55 18.66
C SER A 12 11.95 -8.88 17.46
N PRO A 13 10.94 -9.49 16.82
CA PRO A 13 10.11 -8.75 15.88
C PRO A 13 9.25 -7.78 16.70
N GLY A 14 9.66 -6.51 16.72
CA GLY A 14 8.84 -5.43 17.25
C GLY A 14 7.52 -5.43 16.50
N GLY A 15 6.42 -5.60 17.23
CA GLY A 15 5.07 -5.49 16.71
C GLY A 15 4.82 -4.06 16.22
N GLU A 16 5.11 -3.82 14.95
CA GLU A 16 4.58 -2.67 14.24
C GLU A 16 3.12 -3.00 13.96
N GLY A 17 2.23 -2.27 14.63
CA GLY A 17 0.80 -2.30 14.33
C GLY A 17 0.63 -2.17 12.83
N ALA A 18 -0.12 -3.10 12.23
CA ALA A 18 -0.40 -3.13 10.81
C ALA A 18 -1.08 -1.82 10.42
N ARG A 19 -0.32 -0.90 9.86
CA ARG A 19 -0.88 0.24 9.13
C ARG A 19 -1.33 -0.32 7.78
N ASP A 20 -2.59 -0.05 7.42
CA ASP A 20 -3.22 -0.53 6.18
C ASP A 20 -2.60 0.06 4.90
N GLY A 21 -1.31 0.34 4.90
CA GLY A 21 -0.57 0.93 3.80
C GLY A 21 0.31 -0.06 3.04
N ALA A 22 0.80 0.35 1.89
CA ALA A 22 1.82 -0.39 1.17
C ALA A 22 3.13 -0.45 1.98
N ARG A 23 3.77 -1.60 1.95
CA ARG A 23 5.09 -1.76 2.54
C ARG A 23 6.14 -1.06 1.67
N ILE A 24 7.11 -0.40 2.30
CA ILE A 24 8.22 0.27 1.60
C ILE A 24 9.53 -0.44 1.94
N VAL A 25 10.28 -0.84 0.92
CA VAL A 25 11.63 -1.41 1.04
C VAL A 25 12.63 -0.56 0.26
N GLY A 26 13.93 -0.74 0.53
CA GLY A 26 14.98 -0.01 -0.20
C GLY A 26 15.08 1.47 0.13
N ARG A 27 14.56 1.94 1.27
CA ARG A 27 14.59 3.36 1.69
C ARG A 27 15.98 3.96 1.71
N ASP A 28 16.97 3.20 2.18
CA ASP A 28 18.35 3.68 2.31
C ASP A 28 19.04 3.90 0.95
N GLN A 29 18.54 3.26 -0.09
CA GLN A 29 19.04 3.34 -1.47
C GLN A 29 18.21 4.30 -2.33
N ALA A 30 17.10 4.79 -1.82
CA ALA A 30 16.27 5.76 -2.54
C ALA A 30 16.99 7.11 -2.70
N ALA A 31 16.66 7.84 -3.75
CA ALA A 31 17.23 9.15 -4.00
C ALA A 31 16.94 10.11 -2.84
N LYS A 32 17.98 10.72 -2.26
CA LYS A 32 17.87 11.65 -1.13
C LYS A 32 17.29 13.03 -1.50
N ARG A 33 16.84 13.22 -2.73
CA ARG A 33 16.26 14.48 -3.22
C ARG A 33 14.77 14.31 -3.47
N GLY A 34 13.98 15.22 -2.97
CA GLY A 34 12.52 15.21 -3.07
C GLY A 34 11.85 14.86 -1.75
N PRO A 35 10.52 14.63 -1.75
CA PRO A 35 9.75 14.35 -0.54
C PRO A 35 10.10 13.01 0.13
N GLY A 36 10.95 12.20 -0.48
CA GLY A 36 11.41 10.91 0.05
C GLY A 36 10.50 9.74 -0.29
N PRO A 37 10.85 8.51 0.13
CA PRO A 37 10.05 7.35 -0.20
C PRO A 37 8.79 7.21 0.67
N ASP A 38 8.70 7.90 1.80
CA ASP A 38 7.56 7.80 2.72
C ASP A 38 6.36 8.69 2.29
N VAL A 39 6.65 9.80 1.60
CA VAL A 39 5.65 10.70 1.03
C VAL A 39 6.05 10.99 -0.41
N MET A 40 5.18 10.65 -1.35
CA MET A 40 5.46 10.78 -2.78
C MET A 40 4.26 11.40 -3.51
N ALA A 41 4.53 12.10 -4.59
CA ALA A 41 3.44 12.49 -5.49
C ALA A 41 2.94 11.26 -6.24
N ALA A 42 1.63 11.06 -6.30
CA ALA A 42 1.03 9.92 -7.01
C ALA A 42 1.46 9.87 -8.49
N SER A 43 1.66 11.03 -9.11
CA SER A 43 2.14 11.14 -10.49
C SER A 43 3.56 10.60 -10.71
N THR A 44 4.38 10.48 -9.67
CA THR A 44 5.72 9.88 -9.78
C THR A 44 5.69 8.37 -9.83
N LEU A 45 4.55 7.76 -9.50
CA LEU A 45 4.34 6.32 -9.50
C LEU A 45 3.69 5.83 -10.80
N ASP A 46 3.17 6.75 -11.63
CA ASP A 46 2.58 6.42 -12.93
C ASP A 46 3.65 5.81 -13.85
N GLY A 47 3.29 4.72 -14.51
CA GLY A 47 4.17 3.97 -15.39
C GLY A 47 5.21 3.10 -14.70
N ASP A 48 5.33 3.14 -13.37
CA ASP A 48 6.23 2.25 -12.64
C ASP A 48 5.86 0.78 -12.91
N ARG A 49 6.88 -0.06 -12.99
CA ARG A 49 6.71 -1.50 -13.23
C ARG A 49 6.10 -2.18 -12.01
N VAL A 50 5.24 -3.15 -12.28
CA VAL A 50 4.67 -4.03 -11.26
C VAL A 50 5.19 -5.44 -11.47
N LEU A 51 5.82 -5.98 -10.45
CA LEU A 51 6.39 -7.32 -10.44
C LEU A 51 5.51 -8.24 -9.58
N SER A 52 5.44 -9.49 -9.97
CA SER A 52 4.89 -10.57 -9.15
C SER A 52 5.88 -11.04 -8.08
N SER A 53 5.45 -11.91 -7.17
CA SER A 53 6.31 -12.48 -6.14
C SER A 53 7.42 -13.37 -6.68
N ASP A 54 7.25 -13.91 -7.88
CA ASP A 54 8.25 -14.69 -8.62
C ASP A 54 9.19 -13.82 -9.47
N GLY A 55 8.99 -12.49 -9.44
CA GLY A 55 9.89 -11.51 -10.07
C GLY A 55 9.57 -11.18 -11.52
N ASP A 56 8.50 -11.74 -12.07
CA ASP A 56 8.05 -11.42 -13.42
C ASP A 56 7.40 -10.04 -13.47
N GLU A 57 7.64 -9.29 -14.54
CA GLU A 57 6.90 -8.06 -14.82
C GLU A 57 5.49 -8.40 -15.29
N VAL A 58 4.49 -8.04 -14.47
CA VAL A 58 3.07 -8.37 -14.72
C VAL A 58 2.25 -7.18 -15.18
N GLY A 59 2.84 -5.99 -15.18
CA GLY A 59 2.17 -4.80 -15.69
C GLY A 59 2.84 -3.50 -15.26
N LYS A 60 2.09 -2.40 -15.43
CA LYS A 60 2.53 -1.04 -15.08
C LYS A 60 1.42 -0.30 -14.35
N VAL A 61 1.80 0.55 -13.44
CA VAL A 61 0.88 1.47 -12.74
C VAL A 61 0.21 2.39 -13.77
N LYS A 62 -1.09 2.58 -13.64
CA LYS A 62 -1.91 3.49 -14.44
C LYS A 62 -2.57 4.58 -13.59
N GLU A 63 -3.14 4.20 -12.45
CA GLU A 63 -3.86 5.14 -11.60
C GLU A 63 -3.66 4.77 -10.13
N ILE A 64 -3.70 5.77 -9.27
CA ILE A 64 -3.78 5.60 -7.81
C ILE A 64 -5.15 6.12 -7.37
N MET A 65 -5.97 5.23 -6.86
CA MET A 65 -7.33 5.53 -6.43
C MET A 65 -7.37 5.93 -4.97
N LEU A 66 -7.94 7.10 -4.73
CA LEU A 66 -8.12 7.63 -3.37
C LEU A 66 -9.56 7.39 -2.92
N ASP A 67 -9.73 6.95 -1.71
CA ASP A 67 -10.95 7.13 -0.96
C ASP A 67 -10.99 8.60 -0.50
N VAL A 68 -11.82 9.39 -1.15
CA VAL A 68 -11.88 10.86 -0.93
C VAL A 68 -12.43 11.19 0.46
N GLU A 69 -13.30 10.34 1.01
CA GLU A 69 -13.91 10.54 2.31
C GLU A 69 -12.91 10.32 3.45
N SER A 70 -12.18 9.22 3.41
CA SER A 70 -11.16 8.88 4.43
C SER A 70 -9.81 9.55 4.18
N GLY A 71 -9.54 9.99 2.93
CA GLY A 71 -8.23 10.50 2.50
C GLY A 71 -7.17 9.41 2.33
N CYS A 72 -7.56 8.14 2.35
CA CYS A 72 -6.66 7.01 2.20
C CYS A 72 -6.46 6.60 0.73
N VAL A 73 -5.32 6.00 0.43
CA VAL A 73 -5.14 5.31 -0.85
C VAL A 73 -5.86 3.97 -0.78
N ALA A 74 -6.85 3.77 -1.64
CA ALA A 74 -7.66 2.56 -1.69
C ALA A 74 -7.00 1.48 -2.56
N TYR A 75 -6.73 1.80 -3.82
CA TYR A 75 -6.24 0.86 -4.82
C TYR A 75 -5.15 1.48 -5.70
N MET A 76 -4.29 0.63 -6.21
CA MET A 76 -3.53 0.90 -7.42
C MET A 76 -4.23 0.21 -8.59
N VAL A 77 -4.49 0.94 -9.67
CA VAL A 77 -4.92 0.35 -10.94
C VAL A 77 -3.70 0.15 -11.81
N MET A 78 -3.51 -1.05 -12.31
CA MET A 78 -2.43 -1.40 -13.21
C MET A 78 -2.95 -1.95 -14.53
N SER A 79 -2.24 -1.71 -15.62
CA SER A 79 -2.45 -2.45 -16.85
C SER A 79 -1.75 -3.81 -16.73
N SER A 80 -2.50 -4.87 -16.92
CA SER A 80 -1.91 -6.19 -17.12
C SER A 80 -1.60 -6.30 -18.61
N GLY A 81 -0.32 -6.25 -18.98
CA GLY A 81 0.11 -6.34 -20.36
C GLY A 81 -0.41 -7.62 -21.01
N GLY A 82 -1.36 -7.48 -21.92
CA GLY A 82 -1.79 -8.57 -22.78
C GLY A 82 -0.63 -8.98 -23.68
N PHE A 83 -0.30 -10.24 -23.70
CA PHE A 83 0.58 -10.81 -24.71
C PHE A 83 -0.09 -10.56 -26.08
N LEU A 84 0.57 -9.78 -26.93
CA LEU A 84 0.11 -9.39 -28.29
C LEU A 84 -0.94 -8.27 -28.39
N GLY A 85 -1.09 -7.35 -27.42
CA GLY A 85 -1.91 -6.14 -27.64
C GLY A 85 -3.42 -6.38 -27.79
N ILE A 86 -3.92 -7.53 -27.40
CA ILE A 86 -5.34 -7.84 -27.39
C ILE A 86 -5.87 -7.58 -25.98
N GLY A 87 -6.48 -6.40 -25.81
CA GLY A 87 -7.21 -5.99 -24.62
C GLY A 87 -6.31 -5.68 -23.41
N ASP A 88 -5.99 -4.41 -23.20
CA ASP A 88 -5.39 -3.93 -21.95
C ASP A 88 -6.39 -4.13 -20.81
N LYS A 89 -6.30 -5.26 -20.14
CA LYS A 89 -7.09 -5.54 -18.93
C LYS A 89 -6.52 -4.70 -17.79
N LEU A 90 -7.37 -3.95 -17.14
CA LEU A 90 -7.02 -3.24 -15.92
C LEU A 90 -7.30 -4.10 -14.69
N LEU A 91 -6.41 -4.06 -13.72
CA LEU A 91 -6.53 -4.73 -12.44
C LEU A 91 -6.52 -3.70 -11.33
N ALA A 92 -7.50 -3.76 -10.43
CA ALA A 92 -7.46 -3.01 -9.17
C ALA A 92 -6.77 -3.87 -8.10
N VAL A 93 -5.70 -3.35 -7.54
CA VAL A 93 -4.90 -4.02 -6.51
C VAL A 93 -5.03 -3.22 -5.21
N PRO A 94 -5.50 -3.81 -4.11
CA PRO A 94 -5.56 -3.13 -2.83
C PRO A 94 -4.19 -2.57 -2.44
N TRP A 95 -4.15 -1.32 -1.95
CA TRP A 95 -2.90 -0.66 -1.60
C TRP A 95 -2.07 -1.47 -0.58
N SER A 96 -2.75 -2.12 0.37
CA SER A 96 -2.15 -3.00 1.37
C SER A 96 -1.52 -4.28 0.80
N ALA A 97 -1.85 -4.67 -0.44
CA ALA A 97 -1.26 -5.83 -1.11
C ALA A 97 0.08 -5.55 -1.79
N LEU A 98 0.53 -4.30 -1.75
CA LEU A 98 1.69 -3.82 -2.48
C LEU A 98 2.91 -3.65 -1.58
N THR A 99 4.07 -3.90 -2.14
CA THR A 99 5.35 -3.46 -1.60
C THR A 99 6.01 -2.52 -2.61
N LEU A 100 6.29 -1.29 -2.20
CA LEU A 100 7.07 -0.34 -3.00
C LEU A 100 8.56 -0.61 -2.77
N ASP A 101 9.28 -0.97 -3.80
CA ASP A 101 10.74 -0.99 -3.80
C ASP A 101 11.25 0.38 -4.29
N ALA A 102 11.58 1.23 -3.34
CA ALA A 102 12.00 2.60 -3.61
C ALA A 102 13.37 2.68 -4.30
N ALA A 103 14.23 1.66 -4.11
CA ALA A 103 15.53 1.59 -4.77
C ALA A 103 15.39 1.19 -6.25
N ARG A 104 14.50 0.24 -6.55
CA ARG A 104 14.27 -0.29 -7.90
C ARG A 104 13.19 0.45 -8.68
N LYS A 105 12.46 1.37 -8.03
CA LYS A 105 11.32 2.10 -8.58
C LYS A 105 10.30 1.15 -9.22
N CYS A 106 9.82 0.21 -8.42
CA CYS A 106 8.82 -0.74 -8.87
C CYS A 106 7.94 -1.16 -7.68
N PHE A 107 6.76 -1.65 -8.01
CA PHE A 107 5.90 -2.32 -7.03
C PHE A 107 6.06 -3.84 -7.13
N VAL A 108 5.86 -4.51 -6.02
CA VAL A 108 5.81 -5.97 -5.95
C VAL A 108 4.48 -6.38 -5.34
N ILE A 109 3.76 -7.29 -6.02
CA ILE A 109 2.53 -7.91 -5.53
C ILE A 109 2.88 -9.25 -4.88
N ALA A 110 2.31 -9.56 -3.72
CA ALA A 110 2.54 -10.82 -3.00
C ALA A 110 1.84 -12.06 -3.64
N LEU A 111 1.58 -12.03 -4.94
CA LEU A 111 1.02 -13.12 -5.75
C LEU A 111 1.98 -13.47 -6.87
N ASN A 112 2.00 -14.75 -7.27
CA ASN A 112 2.77 -15.17 -8.44
C ASN A 112 2.14 -14.66 -9.75
N SER A 113 2.90 -14.68 -10.83
CA SER A 113 2.50 -14.15 -12.12
C SER A 113 1.23 -14.81 -12.69
N GLU A 114 1.05 -16.11 -12.46
CA GLU A 114 -0.14 -16.83 -12.90
C GLU A 114 -1.41 -16.34 -12.18
N ARG A 115 -1.35 -16.17 -10.88
CA ARG A 115 -2.48 -15.61 -10.11
C ARG A 115 -2.79 -14.18 -10.51
N VAL A 116 -1.78 -13.35 -10.78
CA VAL A 116 -2.00 -11.98 -11.25
C VAL A 116 -2.70 -11.98 -12.62
N LYS A 117 -2.29 -12.84 -13.55
CA LYS A 117 -2.95 -12.99 -14.87
C LYS A 117 -4.41 -13.41 -14.77
N ASN A 118 -4.74 -14.25 -13.79
CA ASN A 118 -6.09 -14.75 -13.54
C ASN A 118 -6.92 -13.84 -12.61
N ALA A 119 -6.37 -12.72 -12.16
CA ALA A 119 -7.11 -11.80 -11.31
C ALA A 119 -8.34 -11.21 -12.03
N PRO A 120 -9.44 -10.96 -11.29
CA PRO A 120 -10.58 -10.27 -11.85
C PRO A 120 -10.16 -8.86 -12.30
N GLY A 121 -10.40 -8.55 -13.55
CA GLY A 121 -10.06 -7.25 -14.10
C GLY A 121 -11.25 -6.68 -14.84
N PHE A 122 -11.09 -5.47 -15.34
CA PHE A 122 -12.12 -4.71 -16.04
C PHE A 122 -11.54 -4.04 -17.30
N ASP A 123 -12.40 -3.64 -18.18
CA ASP A 123 -12.03 -2.90 -19.38
C ASP A 123 -11.76 -1.43 -19.04
N LYS A 124 -10.87 -0.79 -19.79
CA LYS A 124 -10.53 0.64 -19.61
C LYS A 124 -11.75 1.57 -19.84
N ASP A 125 -12.73 1.10 -20.59
CA ASP A 125 -13.96 1.85 -20.92
C ASP A 125 -15.14 1.46 -20.03
N GLU A 126 -15.01 0.40 -19.19
CA GLU A 126 -16.04 -0.10 -18.28
C GLU A 126 -15.51 -0.24 -16.84
N TRP A 127 -15.40 0.87 -16.16
CA TRP A 127 -14.91 0.89 -14.78
C TRP A 127 -15.98 0.39 -13.80
N PRO A 128 -15.62 -0.48 -12.85
CA PRO A 128 -16.53 -0.88 -11.79
C PRO A 128 -16.79 0.29 -10.82
N SER A 129 -17.91 0.24 -10.10
CA SER A 129 -18.12 1.12 -8.97
C SER A 129 -17.19 0.72 -7.82
N MET A 130 -16.03 1.36 -7.71
CA MET A 130 -15.02 1.02 -6.70
C MET A 130 -15.45 1.38 -5.27
N ALA A 131 -16.51 2.19 -5.13
CA ALA A 131 -17.16 2.47 -3.84
C ALA A 131 -18.17 1.38 -3.43
N ASP A 132 -18.54 0.46 -4.32
CA ASP A 132 -19.39 -0.68 -3.97
C ASP A 132 -18.63 -1.65 -3.06
N ARG A 133 -19.10 -1.79 -1.83
CA ARG A 133 -18.46 -2.63 -0.81
C ARG A 133 -18.46 -4.12 -1.16
N THR A 134 -19.44 -4.59 -1.93
CA THR A 134 -19.49 -5.98 -2.37
C THR A 134 -18.39 -6.27 -3.36
N TRP A 135 -18.24 -5.41 -4.37
CA TRP A 135 -17.16 -5.51 -5.34
C TRP A 135 -15.80 -5.36 -4.64
N ALA A 136 -15.66 -4.32 -3.83
CA ALA A 136 -14.43 -4.03 -3.10
C ALA A 136 -14.00 -5.19 -2.19
N SER A 137 -14.93 -5.79 -1.44
CA SER A 137 -14.64 -6.96 -0.59
C SER A 137 -14.15 -8.15 -1.40
N SER A 138 -14.72 -8.40 -2.59
CA SER A 138 -14.27 -9.48 -3.46
C SER A 138 -12.84 -9.28 -3.97
N VAL A 139 -12.46 -8.04 -4.27
CA VAL A 139 -11.10 -7.67 -4.66
C VAL A 139 -10.14 -7.90 -3.50
N HIS A 140 -10.45 -7.37 -2.31
CA HIS A 140 -9.61 -7.57 -1.13
C HIS A 140 -9.42 -9.06 -0.80
N GLN A 141 -10.51 -9.85 -0.87
CA GLN A 141 -10.45 -11.30 -0.65
C GLN A 141 -9.53 -12.01 -1.65
N TYR A 142 -9.57 -11.61 -2.93
CA TYR A 142 -8.70 -12.19 -3.95
C TYR A 142 -7.23 -12.02 -3.64
N TYR A 143 -6.85 -10.82 -3.16
CA TYR A 143 -5.47 -10.51 -2.77
C TYR A 143 -5.12 -10.93 -1.34
N GLY A 144 -6.08 -11.52 -0.59
CA GLY A 144 -5.87 -11.96 0.79
C GLY A 144 -5.57 -10.80 1.74
N ARG A 145 -6.29 -9.69 1.57
CA ARG A 145 -6.13 -8.48 2.38
C ARG A 145 -7.44 -8.10 3.05
N GLU A 146 -7.33 -7.59 4.27
CA GLU A 146 -8.46 -6.96 4.95
C GLU A 146 -8.85 -5.67 4.22
N PRO A 147 -10.14 -5.35 4.14
CA PRO A 147 -10.59 -4.07 3.61
C PRO A 147 -10.04 -2.90 4.43
N TYR A 148 -9.61 -1.83 3.78
CA TYR A 148 -9.08 -0.62 4.43
C TYR A 148 -10.13 0.16 5.24
N TRP A 149 -11.40 -0.14 5.03
CA TRP A 149 -12.54 0.45 5.77
C TRP A 149 -13.08 -0.49 6.86
N SER A 150 -12.33 -1.47 7.34
CA SER A 150 -12.80 -2.34 8.42
C SER A 150 -13.23 -1.53 9.65
N ASP A 151 -14.34 -1.92 10.26
CA ASP A 151 -15.05 -1.15 11.29
C ASP A 151 -14.24 -0.83 12.56
N ASP A 152 -13.06 -1.39 12.71
CA ASP A 152 -12.14 -1.06 13.80
C ASP A 152 -11.54 0.37 13.72
N ALA A 153 -11.58 1.00 12.54
CA ALA A 153 -11.17 2.40 12.41
C ALA A 153 -12.24 3.40 12.90
N ALA A 154 -13.48 2.95 13.07
CA ALA A 154 -14.60 3.76 13.56
C ALA A 154 -14.66 3.87 15.09
N SER A 155 -13.73 3.24 15.83
CA SER A 155 -13.74 3.19 17.29
C SER A 155 -12.79 4.18 17.97
N LEU A 156 -12.36 5.22 17.29
CA LEU A 156 -11.79 6.37 17.99
C LEU A 156 -12.94 7.29 18.38
N PRO A 157 -13.26 7.44 19.69
CA PRO A 157 -14.27 8.40 20.12
C PRO A 157 -13.75 9.81 19.80
N LEU A 158 -14.33 10.46 18.81
CA LEU A 158 -14.18 11.89 18.56
C LEU A 158 -14.99 12.71 19.57
N ASP A 159 -15.06 12.26 20.81
CA ASP A 159 -15.68 13.05 21.87
C ASP A 159 -14.89 12.94 23.16
N GLN A 160 -13.91 13.79 23.30
CA GLN A 160 -13.54 14.34 24.60
C GLN A 160 -13.69 15.85 24.54
N PRO A 161 -14.89 16.39 24.79
CA PRO A 161 -15.03 17.80 25.15
C PRO A 161 -14.49 17.96 26.58
N GLY A 162 -13.35 18.62 26.75
CA GLY A 162 -12.88 18.99 28.06
C GLY A 162 -11.41 18.77 28.34
N ARG A 163 -10.52 19.20 27.48
CA ARG A 163 -9.16 19.51 27.92
C ARG A 163 -9.01 21.02 27.95
N GLU A 164 -9.30 21.61 29.12
CA GLU A 164 -8.96 23.00 29.39
C GLU A 164 -7.46 23.21 29.17
N PRO A 165 -7.07 24.33 28.53
CA PRO A 165 -5.66 24.68 28.43
C PRO A 165 -5.09 24.96 29.82
N PRO A 166 -3.82 24.62 30.10
CA PRO A 166 -3.20 24.93 31.39
C PRO A 166 -3.21 26.45 31.61
N GLU A 167 -3.79 26.85 32.74
CA GLU A 167 -3.79 28.24 33.17
C GLU A 167 -2.36 28.81 33.21
N ALA A 168 -2.16 29.91 32.51
CA ALA A 168 -0.95 30.69 32.59
C ALA A 168 -0.81 31.25 34.00
N GLY A 169 0.09 30.65 34.78
CA GLY A 169 0.45 31.11 36.12
C GLY A 169 0.85 32.56 36.08
N GLY A 170 0.07 33.41 36.78
CA GLY A 170 0.33 34.82 36.93
C GLY A 170 1.67 35.08 37.64
N VAL A 171 2.50 35.85 36.97
CA VAL A 171 3.66 36.47 37.58
C VAL A 171 3.19 37.58 38.48
N LYS A 172 3.36 37.43 39.79
CA LYS A 172 3.22 38.55 40.74
C LYS A 172 4.52 39.39 40.72
N LEU A 173 4.34 40.67 40.49
CA LEU A 173 5.32 41.72 40.76
C LEU A 173 5.55 41.86 42.25
#